data_7d869af7e9910775d88fd17acd6e56a4
#
_entry.id   7d869af7e9910775d88fd17acd6e56a4
#
_cell.length_a   1.000
_cell.length_b   1.000
_cell.length_c   1.000
_cell.angle_alpha   90.00
_cell.angle_beta   90.00
_cell.angle_gamma   90.00
#
_symmetry.space_group_name_H-M   'P 1'
#
loop_
_entity.id
_entity.type
_entity.pdbx_description
1 polymer ?
#
loop_
_entity_poly.entity_id
_entity_poly.type
_entity_poly.pdbx_seq_one_letter_code
_entity_poly.pdbx_strand_id
1 'polypeptide(L)'
;MKAIAVYPGQPNSVHLEDIPKPTLEQVPDGHGVLVKVLKVGVDATDKEINDALYGNSPPGDDFLVLGHESFGVVEAVGPKVRRLKPGDYVTATVRRPGSSIYDQIGTYDMTSEETYYERGINLLHGYLTEYFFYHVDYMVIVPLWLINLHV
;
A
#
# COMPACT_ATOMS: atom_id res chain seq x y z
N MET A 1 -3.38 15.49 -2.29
CA MET A 1 -2.67 15.07 -1.08
C MET A 1 -1.20 14.87 -1.38
N LYS A 2 -0.35 14.91 -0.32
CA LYS A 2 1.09 14.69 -0.49
C LYS A 2 1.44 13.21 -0.41
N ALA A 3 2.46 12.82 -1.20
CA ALA A 3 3.09 11.51 -1.16
C ALA A 3 4.62 11.67 -1.27
N ILE A 4 5.37 10.68 -0.81
CA ILE A 4 6.80 10.58 -1.03
C ILE A 4 7.04 9.55 -2.12
N ALA A 5 7.63 9.99 -3.21
CA ALA A 5 7.83 9.20 -4.42
C ALA A 5 9.28 9.22 -4.91
N VAL A 6 9.60 8.29 -5.80
CA VAL A 6 10.84 8.25 -6.57
C VAL A 6 10.53 8.07 -8.06
N TYR A 7 11.48 8.37 -8.92
CA TYR A 7 11.48 7.92 -10.33
C TYR A 7 12.31 6.64 -10.42
N PRO A 8 11.66 5.45 -10.61
CA PRO A 8 12.39 4.19 -10.68
C PRO A 8 13.51 4.21 -11.73
N GLY A 9 14.67 3.65 -11.37
CA GLY A 9 15.87 3.70 -12.23
C GLY A 9 16.66 5.00 -12.19
N GLN A 10 16.20 6.03 -11.44
CA GLN A 10 16.94 7.27 -11.23
C GLN A 10 17.39 7.36 -9.76
N PRO A 11 18.69 7.23 -9.48
CA PRO A 11 19.20 7.26 -8.11
C PRO A 11 19.01 8.65 -7.47
N ASN A 12 18.71 8.65 -6.17
CA ASN A 12 18.46 9.86 -5.36
C ASN A 12 17.34 10.74 -5.91
N SER A 13 16.30 10.15 -6.46
CA SER A 13 15.15 10.84 -7.04
C SER A 13 13.97 11.04 -6.06
N VAL A 14 14.17 10.75 -4.77
CA VAL A 14 13.11 10.94 -3.76
C VAL A 14 12.62 12.38 -3.73
N HIS A 15 11.29 12.56 -3.80
CA HIS A 15 10.64 13.87 -3.84
C HIS A 15 9.23 13.83 -3.26
N LEU A 16 8.66 15.01 -3.01
CA LEU A 16 7.25 15.15 -2.70
C LEU A 16 6.44 15.21 -3.98
N GLU A 17 5.45 14.33 -4.09
CA GLU A 17 4.51 14.30 -5.20
C GLU A 17 3.12 14.75 -4.74
N ASP A 18 2.40 15.47 -5.62
CA ASP A 18 1.01 15.86 -5.40
C ASP A 18 0.08 14.93 -6.16
N ILE A 19 -0.61 14.05 -5.44
CA ILE A 19 -1.54 13.08 -6.01
C ILE A 19 -2.98 13.35 -5.55
N PRO A 20 -4.01 12.95 -6.32
CA PRO A 20 -5.39 13.07 -5.87
C PRO A 20 -5.64 12.21 -4.62
N LYS A 21 -6.49 12.69 -3.70
CA LYS A 21 -6.96 11.85 -2.60
C LYS A 21 -7.80 10.71 -3.17
N PRO A 22 -7.54 9.45 -2.79
CA PRO A 22 -8.31 8.33 -3.30
C PRO A 22 -9.75 8.33 -2.78
N THR A 23 -10.62 7.65 -3.50
CA THR A 23 -12.03 7.46 -3.16
C THR A 23 -12.40 5.98 -3.09
N LEU A 24 -13.51 5.66 -2.40
CA LEU A 24 -13.96 4.28 -2.24
C LEU A 24 -14.38 3.62 -3.56
N GLU A 25 -14.82 4.42 -4.52
CA GLU A 25 -15.28 3.97 -5.85
C GLU A 25 -14.16 3.36 -6.70
N GLN A 26 -12.91 3.66 -6.36
CA GLN A 26 -11.74 3.06 -7.02
C GLN A 26 -11.56 1.56 -6.69
N VAL A 27 -12.22 1.07 -5.63
CA VAL A 27 -12.30 -0.38 -5.34
C VAL A 27 -13.66 -0.88 -5.79
N PRO A 28 -13.69 -1.82 -6.76
CA PRO A 28 -14.95 -2.32 -7.30
C PRO A 28 -15.80 -3.04 -6.25
N ASP A 29 -17.07 -3.19 -6.56
CA ASP A 29 -18.04 -4.01 -5.82
C ASP A 29 -18.33 -3.59 -4.38
N GLY A 30 -17.92 -2.37 -3.96
CA GLY A 30 -18.22 -1.83 -2.64
C GLY A 30 -17.45 -2.47 -1.48
N HIS A 31 -16.30 -3.09 -1.75
CA HIS A 31 -15.40 -3.67 -0.75
C HIS A 31 -14.21 -2.77 -0.40
N GLY A 32 -14.23 -1.51 -0.84
CA GLY A 32 -13.17 -0.54 -0.59
C GLY A 32 -13.10 -0.12 0.87
N VAL A 33 -11.87 0.13 1.32
CA VAL A 33 -11.55 0.75 2.61
C VAL A 33 -10.63 1.92 2.33
N LEU A 34 -11.01 3.11 2.79
CA LEU A 34 -10.18 4.32 2.77
C LEU A 34 -9.52 4.48 4.13
N VAL A 35 -8.21 4.60 4.13
CA VAL A 35 -7.39 4.68 5.35
C VAL A 35 -6.63 5.99 5.38
N LYS A 36 -6.73 6.72 6.48
CA LYS A 36 -5.84 7.83 6.82
C LYS A 36 -4.56 7.25 7.42
N VAL A 37 -3.43 7.55 6.83
CA VAL A 37 -2.12 7.08 7.28
C VAL A 37 -1.72 7.81 8.55
N LEU A 38 -1.22 7.07 9.53
CA LEU A 38 -0.69 7.62 10.79
C LEU A 38 0.83 7.44 10.87
N LYS A 39 1.33 6.29 10.46
CA LYS A 39 2.76 5.96 10.42
C LYS A 39 3.06 5.03 9.25
N VAL A 40 4.26 5.14 8.72
CA VAL A 40 4.82 4.21 7.73
C VAL A 40 6.22 3.87 8.19
N GLY A 41 6.55 2.58 8.23
CA GLY A 41 7.93 2.13 8.41
C GLY A 41 8.75 2.46 7.16
N VAL A 42 9.99 2.85 7.37
CA VAL A 42 10.98 3.09 6.31
C VAL A 42 12.20 2.25 6.62
N ASP A 43 12.62 1.44 5.69
CA ASP A 43 13.74 0.51 5.87
C ASP A 43 14.73 0.51 4.69
N ALA A 44 15.56 -0.52 4.62
CA ALA A 44 16.56 -0.69 3.57
C ALA A 44 15.94 -0.81 2.17
N THR A 45 14.75 -1.39 2.04
CA THR A 45 14.03 -1.54 0.77
C THR A 45 13.75 -0.17 0.13
N ASP A 46 13.22 0.78 0.91
CA ASP A 46 12.93 2.13 0.41
C ASP A 46 14.21 2.85 -0.04
N LYS A 47 15.31 2.66 0.72
CA LYS A 47 16.63 3.20 0.34
C LYS A 47 17.15 2.57 -0.95
N GLU A 48 17.09 1.25 -1.08
CA GLU A 48 17.57 0.53 -2.27
C GLU A 48 16.78 0.93 -3.53
N ILE A 49 15.47 1.15 -3.42
CA ILE A 49 14.66 1.67 -4.52
C ILE A 49 15.09 3.10 -4.89
N ASN A 50 15.35 3.97 -3.89
CA ASN A 50 15.89 5.32 -4.16
C ASN A 50 17.31 5.30 -4.73
N ASP A 51 18.11 4.27 -4.44
CA ASP A 51 19.42 4.04 -5.04
C ASP A 51 19.33 3.43 -6.47
N ALA A 52 18.10 3.22 -6.98
CA ALA A 52 17.79 2.65 -8.29
C ALA A 52 18.26 1.20 -8.49
N LEU A 53 18.32 0.40 -7.41
CA LEU A 53 18.72 -1.00 -7.51
C LEU A 53 17.57 -1.88 -8.04
N TYR A 54 16.32 -1.55 -7.73
CA TYR A 54 15.09 -2.17 -8.22
C TYR A 54 13.88 -1.25 -7.99
N GLY A 55 12.68 -1.74 -8.29
CA GLY A 55 11.43 -1.02 -8.17
C GLY A 55 10.88 -0.60 -9.53
N ASN A 56 9.54 -0.65 -9.66
CA ASN A 56 8.87 -0.25 -10.88
C ASN A 56 7.61 0.56 -10.56
N SER A 57 7.37 1.62 -11.34
CA SER A 57 6.14 2.40 -11.27
C SER A 57 4.92 1.58 -11.74
N PRO A 58 3.72 1.91 -11.27
CA PRO A 58 2.48 1.37 -11.84
C PRO A 58 2.37 1.71 -13.33
N PRO A 59 1.68 0.87 -14.12
CA PRO A 59 1.43 1.17 -15.53
C PRO A 59 0.72 2.50 -15.72
N GLY A 60 1.32 3.39 -16.50
CA GLY A 60 0.78 4.72 -16.82
C GLY A 60 1.38 5.85 -15.99
N ASP A 61 2.12 5.54 -14.92
CA ASP A 61 2.83 6.52 -14.10
C ASP A 61 4.35 6.43 -14.34
N ASP A 62 5.04 7.54 -14.18
CA ASP A 62 6.50 7.63 -14.26
C ASP A 62 7.18 7.63 -12.88
N PHE A 63 6.40 7.69 -11.80
CA PHE A 63 6.85 7.67 -10.41
C PHE A 63 6.29 6.48 -9.63
N LEU A 64 6.96 6.15 -8.54
CA LEU A 64 6.52 5.16 -7.55
C LEU A 64 6.40 5.83 -6.19
N VAL A 65 5.20 5.83 -5.59
CA VAL A 65 5.07 6.19 -4.17
C VAL A 65 5.68 5.07 -3.33
N LEU A 66 6.62 5.42 -2.46
CA LEU A 66 7.32 4.47 -1.60
C LEU A 66 6.48 3.99 -0.39
N GLY A 67 7.08 3.13 0.42
CA GLY A 67 6.55 2.65 1.69
C GLY A 67 5.67 1.40 1.55
N HIS A 68 6.04 0.38 2.29
CA HIS A 68 5.36 -0.93 2.27
C HIS A 68 4.91 -1.38 3.67
N GLU A 69 5.22 -0.63 4.72
CA GLU A 69 4.81 -0.90 6.10
C GLU A 69 3.86 0.19 6.59
N SER A 70 2.54 -0.09 6.56
CA SER A 70 1.53 0.92 6.88
C SER A 70 0.93 0.73 8.27
N PHE A 71 0.60 1.83 8.94
CA PHE A 71 -0.30 1.88 10.08
C PHE A 71 -1.22 3.09 9.92
N GLY A 72 -2.51 2.87 10.03
CA GLY A 72 -3.50 3.92 9.80
C GLY A 72 -4.82 3.70 10.52
N VAL A 73 -5.72 4.65 10.35
CA VAL A 73 -7.08 4.60 10.85
C VAL A 73 -8.06 4.60 9.68
N VAL A 74 -9.05 3.72 9.74
CA VAL A 74 -10.12 3.66 8.74
C VAL A 74 -10.91 4.97 8.77
N GLU A 75 -10.96 5.67 7.64
CA GLU A 75 -11.77 6.89 7.47
C GLU A 75 -13.17 6.56 6.95
N ALA A 76 -13.25 5.67 5.97
CA ALA A 76 -14.50 5.26 5.37
C ALA A 76 -14.43 3.82 4.83
N VAL A 77 -15.58 3.18 4.70
CA VAL A 77 -15.71 1.83 4.16
C VAL A 77 -16.84 1.75 3.14
N GLY A 78 -16.65 0.92 2.14
CA GLY A 78 -17.69 0.62 1.14
C GLY A 78 -18.86 -0.17 1.73
N PRO A 79 -20.02 -0.17 1.04
CA PRO A 79 -21.28 -0.72 1.59
C PRO A 79 -21.27 -2.23 1.83
N LYS A 80 -20.32 -2.97 1.26
CA LYS A 80 -20.20 -4.43 1.48
C LYS A 80 -19.15 -4.81 2.53
N VAL A 81 -18.37 -3.86 3.04
CA VAL A 81 -17.42 -4.12 4.13
C VAL A 81 -18.18 -4.40 5.42
N ARG A 82 -17.86 -5.51 6.10
CA ARG A 82 -18.55 -5.97 7.33
C ARG A 82 -17.62 -6.08 8.53
N ARG A 83 -16.33 -6.30 8.30
CA ARG A 83 -15.35 -6.56 9.37
C ARG A 83 -14.57 -5.34 9.83
N LEU A 84 -14.74 -4.19 9.15
CA LEU A 84 -14.10 -2.92 9.47
C LEU A 84 -15.14 -1.81 9.51
N LYS A 85 -14.88 -0.80 10.34
CA LYS A 85 -15.66 0.45 10.43
C LYS A 85 -14.73 1.65 10.60
N PRO A 86 -15.21 2.87 10.30
CA PRO A 86 -14.48 4.09 10.60
C PRO A 86 -14.02 4.13 12.07
N GLY A 87 -12.77 4.54 12.28
CA GLY A 87 -12.11 4.57 13.59
C GLY A 87 -11.31 3.31 13.95
N ASP A 88 -11.47 2.20 13.23
CA ASP A 88 -10.63 1.01 13.44
C ASP A 88 -9.19 1.29 12.99
N TYR A 89 -8.22 0.81 13.78
CA TYR A 89 -6.81 0.86 13.39
C TYR A 89 -6.46 -0.36 12.55
N VAL A 90 -5.71 -0.11 11.48
CA VAL A 90 -5.37 -1.14 10.50
C VAL A 90 -3.94 -1.02 10.01
N THR A 91 -3.40 -2.14 9.58
CA THR A 91 -2.28 -2.26 8.66
C THR A 91 -2.75 -2.95 7.39
N ALA A 92 -2.01 -2.82 6.31
CA ALA A 92 -2.32 -3.51 5.05
C ALA A 92 -1.15 -4.41 4.63
N THR A 93 -1.47 -5.53 4.01
CA THR A 93 -0.47 -6.43 3.43
C THR A 93 0.17 -5.80 2.19
N VAL A 94 1.30 -6.30 1.77
CA VAL A 94 2.14 -5.71 0.71
C VAL A 94 1.90 -6.38 -0.64
N ARG A 95 2.05 -7.70 -0.68
CA ARG A 95 1.92 -8.50 -1.90
C ARG A 95 0.48 -8.59 -2.39
N ARG A 96 0.30 -8.58 -3.70
CA ARG A 96 -0.99 -8.72 -4.38
C ARG A 96 -0.92 -9.83 -5.40
N PRO A 97 -2.03 -10.57 -5.58
CA PRO A 97 -2.06 -11.64 -6.58
C PRO A 97 -1.88 -11.08 -7.99
N GLY A 98 -1.10 -11.81 -8.79
CA GLY A 98 -0.95 -11.63 -10.22
C GLY A 98 -1.63 -12.76 -10.99
N SER A 99 -0.89 -13.41 -11.90
CA SER A 99 -1.42 -14.45 -12.78
C SER A 99 -0.72 -15.80 -12.66
N SER A 100 0.24 -15.94 -11.73
CA SER A 100 0.98 -17.19 -11.55
C SER A 100 0.12 -18.31 -10.98
N ILE A 101 0.62 -19.54 -11.02
CA ILE A 101 -0.03 -20.67 -10.37
C ILE A 101 -0.17 -20.46 -8.86
N TYR A 102 0.79 -19.80 -8.23
CA TYR A 102 0.76 -19.47 -6.80
C TYR A 102 -0.37 -18.48 -6.47
N ASP A 103 -0.61 -17.51 -7.36
CA ASP A 103 -1.72 -16.57 -7.24
C ASP A 103 -3.07 -17.29 -7.31
N GLN A 104 -3.20 -18.24 -8.25
CA GLN A 104 -4.43 -19.00 -8.47
C GLN A 104 -4.80 -19.92 -7.29
N ILE A 105 -3.79 -20.45 -6.59
CA ILE A 105 -4.00 -21.32 -5.43
C ILE A 105 -3.97 -20.56 -4.09
N GLY A 106 -3.87 -19.23 -4.12
CA GLY A 106 -3.93 -18.38 -2.93
C GLY A 106 -2.62 -18.26 -2.14
N THR A 107 -1.49 -18.69 -2.71
CA THR A 107 -0.16 -18.58 -2.12
C THR A 107 0.70 -17.56 -2.86
N TYR A 108 0.15 -16.41 -3.17
CA TYR A 108 0.77 -15.37 -4.01
C TYR A 108 2.08 -14.82 -3.45
N ASP A 109 2.35 -14.96 -2.14
CA ASP A 109 3.65 -14.62 -1.55
C ASP A 109 4.79 -15.54 -2.03
N MET A 110 4.46 -16.67 -2.63
CA MET A 110 5.43 -17.63 -3.17
C MET A 110 5.79 -17.36 -4.65
N THR A 111 5.13 -16.41 -5.30
CA THR A 111 5.40 -16.04 -6.69
C THR A 111 6.82 -15.47 -6.81
N SER A 112 7.61 -16.05 -7.73
CA SER A 112 8.95 -15.60 -8.10
C SER A 112 9.03 -15.01 -9.51
N GLU A 113 7.89 -14.87 -10.18
CA GLU A 113 7.80 -14.27 -11.51
C GLU A 113 7.94 -12.76 -11.44
N GLU A 114 8.51 -12.12 -12.45
CA GLU A 114 8.72 -10.67 -12.53
C GLU A 114 7.40 -9.85 -12.56
N THR A 115 6.26 -10.51 -12.77
CA THR A 115 4.93 -9.88 -12.87
C THR A 115 4.17 -9.80 -11.55
N TYR A 116 4.83 -9.98 -10.42
CA TYR A 116 4.20 -9.79 -9.11
C TYR A 116 3.92 -8.32 -8.81
N TYR A 117 2.95 -8.08 -7.94
CA TYR A 117 2.56 -6.73 -7.50
C TYR A 117 2.87 -6.56 -6.02
N GLU A 118 3.62 -5.49 -5.68
CA GLU A 118 3.95 -5.14 -4.29
C GLU A 118 3.80 -3.65 -4.05
N ARG A 119 3.05 -3.32 -3.01
CA ARG A 119 2.84 -1.94 -2.59
C ARG A 119 4.15 -1.25 -2.22
N GLY A 120 4.43 -0.11 -2.87
CA GLY A 120 5.63 0.70 -2.63
C GLY A 120 6.94 0.12 -3.16
N ILE A 121 6.88 -1.02 -3.88
CA ILE A 121 8.05 -1.74 -4.37
C ILE A 121 7.91 -2.01 -5.88
N ASN A 122 6.85 -2.70 -6.28
CA ASN A 122 6.73 -3.15 -7.67
C ASN A 122 5.32 -3.00 -8.21
N LEU A 123 5.16 -2.16 -9.24
CA LEU A 123 3.94 -1.96 -10.03
C LEU A 123 2.71 -1.46 -9.24
N LEU A 124 2.86 -1.10 -7.96
CA LEU A 124 1.80 -0.53 -7.12
C LEU A 124 2.36 0.57 -6.22
N HIS A 125 1.68 1.71 -6.17
CA HIS A 125 2.01 2.77 -5.23
C HIS A 125 1.92 2.31 -3.78
N GLY A 126 2.85 2.81 -2.98
CA GLY A 126 3.01 2.48 -1.57
C GLY A 126 2.13 3.28 -0.61
N TYR A 127 2.55 3.28 0.64
CA TYR A 127 1.82 3.85 1.76
C TYR A 127 2.43 5.16 2.30
N LEU A 128 3.56 5.65 1.77
CA LEU A 128 4.14 6.95 2.13
C LEU A 128 3.32 8.11 1.51
N THR A 129 2.08 8.22 1.95
CA THR A 129 1.08 9.19 1.51
C THR A 129 0.13 9.52 2.66
N GLU A 130 -0.68 10.58 2.55
CA GLU A 130 -1.64 10.95 3.61
C GLU A 130 -2.82 9.97 3.71
N TYR A 131 -3.24 9.37 2.59
CA TYR A 131 -4.32 8.40 2.52
C TYR A 131 -4.00 7.32 1.52
N PHE A 132 -4.42 6.09 1.82
CA PHE A 132 -4.46 5.01 0.84
C PHE A 132 -5.83 4.33 0.86
N PHE A 133 -6.10 3.57 -0.18
CA PHE A 133 -7.31 2.77 -0.31
C PHE A 133 -6.94 1.37 -0.80
N TYR A 134 -7.73 0.38 -0.40
CA TYR A 134 -7.63 -0.94 -0.99
C TYR A 134 -8.84 -1.82 -0.63
N HIS A 135 -8.88 -3.02 -1.22
CA HIS A 135 -9.89 -4.02 -0.90
C HIS A 135 -9.74 -4.50 0.54
N VAL A 136 -10.87 -4.71 1.23
CA VAL A 136 -10.91 -5.10 2.65
C VAL A 136 -10.12 -6.38 2.97
N ASP A 137 -10.00 -7.32 2.05
CA ASP A 137 -9.29 -8.59 2.27
C ASP A 137 -7.80 -8.44 2.54
N TYR A 138 -7.21 -7.32 2.13
CA TYR A 138 -5.80 -7.00 2.36
C TYR A 138 -5.56 -6.12 3.59
N MET A 139 -6.61 -5.88 4.40
CA MET A 139 -6.52 -5.11 5.63
C MET A 139 -6.48 -6.02 6.85
N VAL A 140 -5.63 -5.71 7.80
CA VAL A 140 -5.50 -6.41 9.08
C VAL A 140 -5.84 -5.43 10.20
N ILE A 141 -6.77 -5.81 11.09
CA ILE A 141 -7.11 -5.01 12.27
C ILE A 141 -5.96 -5.06 13.26
N VAL A 142 -5.55 -3.88 13.73
CA VAL A 142 -4.59 -3.75 14.83
C VAL A 142 -5.37 -3.59 16.14
N PRO A 143 -5.27 -4.55 17.07
CA PRO A 143 -6.00 -4.51 18.33
C PRO A 143 -5.58 -3.32 19.19
N LEU A 144 -6.53 -2.66 19.85
CA LEU A 144 -6.26 -1.48 20.70
C LEU A 144 -5.25 -1.76 21.81
N TRP A 145 -5.24 -2.97 22.38
CA TRP A 145 -4.27 -3.33 23.43
C TRP A 145 -2.83 -3.33 22.92
N LEU A 146 -2.60 -3.59 21.64
CA LEU A 146 -1.27 -3.54 21.03
C LEU A 146 -0.80 -2.07 20.85
N ILE A 147 -1.72 -1.15 20.62
CA ILE A 147 -1.41 0.28 20.42
C ILE A 147 -1.03 0.93 21.79
N ASN A 148 -1.68 0.52 22.87
CA ASN A 148 -1.49 1.08 24.21
C ASN A 148 -0.22 0.58 24.93
N LEU A 149 0.54 -0.34 24.34
CA LEU A 149 1.80 -0.82 24.94
C LEU A 149 2.98 0.17 24.79
N HIS A 150 2.77 1.32 24.12
CA HIS A 150 3.83 2.26 23.77
C HIS A 150 3.46 3.72 24.10
N VAL A 151 2.66 3.94 25.15
CA VAL A 151 2.39 5.27 25.74
C VAL A 151 3.09 5.38 27.08
#